data_c6814b1fa7a6348757c100670854db3c
#
_entry.id   c6814b1fa7a6348757c100670854db3c
#
_cell.length_a   1.000
_cell.length_b   1.000
_cell.length_c   1.000
_cell.angle_alpha   90.00
_cell.angle_beta   90.00
_cell.angle_gamma   90.00
#
_symmetry.space_group_name_H-M   'P 1'
#
loop_
_entity.id
_entity.type
_entity.pdbx_description
1 polymer ?
#
loop_
_entity_poly.entity_id
_entity_poly.type
_entity_poly.pdbx_seq_one_letter_code
_entity_poly.pdbx_strand_id
1 'polypeptide(L)'
;HQLDEMREYLWSIGVRNWRLITIDPMGRAAENPELLLTPEQHRQLLDYIREKRKQGLHISYSCEGFMPDYELEVRDHLFHCAAGVSVASILIDGSISACTSIRGKYYQGNIYKDDFWEVWENGFTAYRNRKWMKQLEPCINCKLFRYCEGGGMHLRREDGVLMLCHHNKLISDLA
;
A
#
# COMPACT_ATOMS: atom_id res chain seq x y z
N HIS A 1 -23.03 -1.14 6.34
CA HIS A 1 -24.07 -0.10 6.56
C HIS A 1 -23.44 1.20 7.06
N GLN A 2 -22.47 1.18 7.94
CA GLN A 2 -21.79 2.40 8.40
C GLN A 2 -21.14 3.23 7.26
N LEU A 3 -20.68 2.59 6.20
CA LEU A 3 -20.07 3.30 5.06
C LEU A 3 -21.07 4.20 4.33
N ASP A 4 -22.32 3.79 4.18
CA ASP A 4 -23.33 4.66 3.56
C ASP A 4 -23.68 5.85 4.45
N GLU A 5 -23.82 5.66 5.76
CA GLU A 5 -24.04 6.74 6.72
C GLU A 5 -22.88 7.75 6.72
N MET A 6 -21.63 7.26 6.73
CA MET A 6 -20.44 8.11 6.62
C MET A 6 -20.42 8.88 5.31
N ARG A 7 -20.72 8.21 4.20
CA ARG A 7 -20.80 8.85 2.89
C ARG A 7 -21.85 9.97 2.88
N GLU A 8 -23.05 9.69 3.37
CA GLU A 8 -24.14 10.68 3.42
C GLU A 8 -23.75 11.91 4.24
N TYR A 9 -23.14 11.69 5.40
CA TYR A 9 -22.61 12.77 6.21
C TYR A 9 -21.54 13.58 5.45
N LEU A 10 -20.54 12.93 4.86
CA LEU A 10 -19.49 13.61 4.10
C LEU A 10 -20.07 14.45 2.95
N TRP A 11 -21.03 13.88 2.21
CA TRP A 11 -21.71 14.61 1.12
C TRP A 11 -22.54 15.78 1.63
N SER A 12 -23.14 15.67 2.80
CA SER A 12 -23.93 16.74 3.42
C SER A 12 -23.09 17.98 3.75
N ILE A 13 -21.82 17.78 4.09
CA ILE A 13 -20.86 18.86 4.39
C ILE A 13 -19.99 19.27 3.17
N GLY A 14 -20.34 18.80 1.96
CA GLY A 14 -19.70 19.23 0.72
C GLY A 14 -18.48 18.41 0.28
N VAL A 15 -18.07 17.38 1.00
CA VAL A 15 -17.01 16.46 0.55
C VAL A 15 -17.52 15.64 -0.63
N ARG A 16 -16.74 15.57 -1.72
CA ARG A 16 -17.10 14.83 -2.94
C ARG A 16 -16.08 13.77 -3.35
N ASN A 17 -14.87 13.85 -2.82
CA ASN A 17 -13.82 12.85 -3.04
C ASN A 17 -13.53 12.15 -1.72
N TRP A 18 -13.72 10.84 -1.69
CA TRP A 18 -13.51 10.04 -0.49
C TRP A 18 -12.54 8.90 -0.76
N ARG A 19 -11.44 8.85 -0.01
CA ARG A 19 -10.47 7.76 -0.06
C ARG A 19 -10.60 6.89 1.16
N LEU A 20 -10.81 5.60 0.94
CA LEU A 20 -10.83 4.58 1.97
C LEU A 20 -9.45 3.91 2.07
N ILE A 21 -8.99 3.73 3.30
CA ILE A 21 -7.67 3.18 3.63
C ILE A 21 -7.90 2.09 4.67
N THR A 22 -7.27 0.94 4.50
CA THR A 22 -7.28 -0.12 5.52
C THR A 22 -6.09 0.03 6.46
N ILE A 23 -6.16 -0.63 7.61
CA ILE A 23 -5.05 -0.70 8.56
C ILE A 23 -4.15 -1.86 8.15
N ASP A 24 -2.86 -1.59 8.09
CA ASP A 24 -1.83 -2.60 7.82
C ASP A 24 -1.34 -3.25 9.13
N PRO A 25 -0.88 -4.52 9.09
CA PRO A 25 -0.39 -5.25 10.26
C PRO A 25 1.01 -4.76 10.72
N MET A 26 1.10 -3.47 11.07
CA MET A 26 2.35 -2.83 11.47
C MET A 26 2.19 -2.02 12.75
N GLY A 27 3.30 -1.90 13.51
CA GLY A 27 3.31 -1.16 14.76
C GLY A 27 2.21 -1.66 15.71
N ARG A 28 1.43 -0.77 16.28
CA ARG A 28 0.35 -1.13 17.21
C ARG A 28 -0.72 -2.04 16.62
N ALA A 29 -0.95 -1.96 15.31
CA ALA A 29 -1.95 -2.83 14.66
C ALA A 29 -1.46 -4.28 14.52
N ALA A 30 -0.15 -4.53 14.55
CA ALA A 30 0.38 -5.90 14.60
C ALA A 30 0.06 -6.61 15.92
N GLU A 31 -0.14 -5.84 17.00
CA GLU A 31 -0.47 -6.34 18.34
C GLU A 31 -2.00 -6.39 18.58
N ASN A 32 -2.79 -5.82 17.67
CA ASN A 32 -4.25 -5.71 17.75
C ASN A 32 -4.89 -6.21 16.46
N PRO A 33 -4.92 -7.54 16.23
CA PRO A 33 -5.42 -8.14 14.99
C PRO A 33 -6.90 -7.84 14.72
N GLU A 34 -7.67 -7.51 15.75
CA GLU A 34 -9.08 -7.09 15.62
C GLU A 34 -9.28 -5.78 14.86
N LEU A 35 -8.21 -4.97 14.70
CA LEU A 35 -8.23 -3.76 13.87
C LEU A 35 -8.08 -4.06 12.37
N LEU A 36 -7.66 -5.29 12.03
CA LEU A 36 -7.44 -5.70 10.65
C LEU A 36 -8.73 -6.27 10.07
N LEU A 37 -9.05 -5.90 8.85
CA LEU A 37 -10.17 -6.51 8.15
C LEU A 37 -9.91 -7.99 7.91
N THR A 38 -10.93 -8.82 8.09
CA THR A 38 -10.90 -10.19 7.58
C THR A 38 -10.88 -10.20 6.05
N PRO A 39 -10.51 -11.30 5.39
CA PRO A 39 -10.59 -11.40 3.93
C PRO A 39 -11.99 -11.06 3.40
N GLU A 40 -13.02 -11.59 4.05
CA GLU A 40 -14.41 -11.31 3.70
C GLU A 40 -14.78 -9.83 3.84
N GLN A 41 -14.45 -9.20 4.96
CA GLN A 41 -14.68 -7.76 5.16
C GLN A 41 -13.92 -6.91 4.14
N HIS A 42 -12.72 -7.35 3.76
CA HIS A 42 -11.93 -6.64 2.75
C HIS A 42 -12.59 -6.74 1.37
N ARG A 43 -13.08 -7.92 0.97
CA ARG A 43 -13.86 -8.08 -0.27
C ARG A 43 -15.11 -7.20 -0.25
N GLN A 44 -15.88 -7.23 0.83
CA GLN A 44 -17.07 -6.38 0.97
C GLN A 44 -16.76 -4.88 0.83
N LEU A 45 -15.64 -4.42 1.39
CA LEU A 45 -15.18 -3.05 1.22
C LEU A 45 -14.85 -2.72 -0.24
N LEU A 46 -14.12 -3.60 -0.92
CA LEU A 46 -13.74 -3.41 -2.31
C LEU A 46 -14.96 -3.46 -3.24
N ASP A 47 -15.90 -4.37 -3.00
CA ASP A 47 -17.16 -4.45 -3.73
C ASP A 47 -18.02 -3.20 -3.52
N TYR A 48 -18.07 -2.68 -2.30
CA TYR A 48 -18.74 -1.41 -2.00
C TYR A 48 -18.14 -0.26 -2.82
N ILE A 49 -16.80 -0.10 -2.82
CA ILE A 49 -16.13 0.95 -3.58
C ILE A 49 -16.43 0.80 -5.07
N ARG A 50 -16.28 -0.42 -5.61
CA ARG A 50 -16.55 -0.74 -7.02
C ARG A 50 -17.98 -0.34 -7.42
N GLU A 51 -18.95 -0.71 -6.61
CA GLU A 51 -20.37 -0.40 -6.90
C GLU A 51 -20.66 1.11 -6.83
N LYS A 52 -20.13 1.81 -5.83
CA LYS A 52 -20.31 3.26 -5.72
C LYS A 52 -19.62 4.02 -6.87
N ARG A 53 -18.49 3.54 -7.33
CA ARG A 53 -17.81 4.11 -8.52
C ARG A 53 -18.63 3.91 -9.80
N LYS A 54 -19.25 2.75 -10.00
CA LYS A 54 -20.20 2.52 -11.12
C LYS A 54 -21.39 3.48 -11.08
N GLN A 55 -21.78 3.94 -9.90
CA GLN A 55 -22.81 4.98 -9.72
C GLN A 55 -22.30 6.41 -9.96
N GLY A 56 -21.04 6.57 -10.37
CA GLY A 56 -20.43 7.88 -10.64
C GLY A 56 -19.91 8.61 -9.40
N LEU A 57 -19.81 7.94 -8.25
CA LEU A 57 -19.27 8.55 -7.04
C LEU A 57 -17.73 8.50 -7.02
N HIS A 58 -17.12 9.61 -6.60
CA HIS A 58 -15.67 9.71 -6.47
C HIS A 58 -15.19 9.10 -5.14
N ILE A 59 -15.23 7.78 -5.07
CA ILE A 59 -14.70 6.99 -3.96
C ILE A 59 -13.53 6.16 -4.49
N SER A 60 -12.45 6.04 -3.74
CA SER A 60 -11.28 5.26 -4.14
C SER A 60 -10.68 4.50 -2.97
N TYR A 61 -10.05 3.37 -3.29
CA TYR A 61 -9.20 2.63 -2.36
C TYR A 61 -7.77 3.17 -2.39
N SER A 62 -7.09 3.18 -1.25
CA SER A 62 -5.70 3.64 -1.16
C SER A 62 -4.71 2.70 -1.85
N CYS A 63 -3.46 3.17 -1.99
CA CYS A 63 -2.37 2.48 -2.69
C CYS A 63 -1.67 1.46 -1.78
N GLU A 64 -2.37 0.48 -1.22
CA GLU A 64 -1.76 -0.44 -0.26
C GLU A 64 -1.17 -1.70 -0.90
N GLY A 65 -1.75 -2.19 -1.98
CA GLY A 65 -1.27 -3.40 -2.66
C GLY A 65 -1.97 -3.65 -3.98
N PHE A 66 -1.45 -4.62 -4.72
CA PHE A 66 -2.03 -5.06 -5.98
C PHE A 66 -3.14 -6.09 -5.74
N MET A 67 -4.30 -5.84 -6.33
CA MET A 67 -5.51 -6.64 -6.20
C MET A 67 -6.10 -6.91 -7.59
N PRO A 68 -5.67 -7.98 -8.28
CA PRO A 68 -5.91 -8.18 -9.72
C PRO A 68 -7.39 -8.08 -10.10
N ASP A 69 -8.29 -8.61 -9.27
CA ASP A 69 -9.73 -8.64 -9.56
C ASP A 69 -10.45 -7.31 -9.31
N TYR A 70 -9.72 -6.31 -8.78
CA TYR A 70 -10.27 -5.00 -8.41
C TYR A 70 -9.48 -3.82 -9.00
N GLU A 71 -8.33 -4.09 -9.64
CA GLU A 71 -7.55 -3.01 -10.26
C GLU A 71 -8.37 -2.26 -11.31
N LEU A 72 -8.26 -0.92 -11.33
CA LEU A 72 -9.05 0.00 -12.15
C LEU A 72 -10.55 0.09 -11.78
N GLU A 73 -11.07 -0.83 -10.98
CA GLU A 73 -12.45 -0.74 -10.49
C GLU A 73 -12.57 0.05 -9.18
N VAL A 74 -11.55 -0.06 -8.31
CA VAL A 74 -11.53 0.62 -7.00
C VAL A 74 -10.60 1.83 -6.95
N ARG A 75 -9.84 2.07 -8.01
CA ARG A 75 -8.93 3.22 -8.20
C ARG A 75 -8.73 3.50 -9.70
N ASP A 76 -8.18 4.66 -10.03
CA ASP A 76 -8.07 5.13 -11.43
C ASP A 76 -6.78 4.65 -12.15
N HIS A 77 -5.89 3.97 -11.43
CA HIS A 77 -4.62 3.48 -11.97
C HIS A 77 -4.29 2.11 -11.39
N LEU A 78 -3.46 1.35 -12.09
CA LEU A 78 -2.90 0.12 -11.55
C LEU A 78 -2.01 0.43 -10.34
N PHE A 79 -2.01 -0.47 -9.38
CA PHE A 79 -1.15 -0.34 -8.22
C PHE A 79 0.31 -0.19 -8.64
N HIS A 80 0.92 0.84 -8.13
CA HIS A 80 2.37 1.06 -8.20
C HIS A 80 2.85 1.70 -6.90
N CYS A 81 3.84 1.10 -6.27
CA CYS A 81 4.45 1.72 -5.11
C CYS A 81 5.51 2.73 -5.55
N ALA A 82 5.20 4.00 -5.44
CA ALA A 82 6.07 5.11 -5.85
C ALA A 82 7.28 5.35 -4.94
N ALA A 83 7.37 4.67 -3.79
CA ALA A 83 8.44 4.83 -2.81
C ALA A 83 9.81 4.57 -3.43
N GLY A 84 10.73 5.53 -3.35
CA GLY A 84 12.08 5.50 -3.90
C GLY A 84 12.16 5.52 -5.43
N VAL A 85 11.03 5.61 -6.13
CA VAL A 85 10.93 5.73 -7.59
C VAL A 85 10.61 7.16 -8.00
N SER A 86 9.54 7.73 -7.48
CA SER A 86 9.11 9.10 -7.71
C SER A 86 8.77 9.86 -6.42
N VAL A 87 8.88 9.20 -5.27
CA VAL A 87 8.61 9.76 -3.94
C VAL A 87 9.77 9.45 -3.02
N ALA A 88 10.24 10.45 -2.29
CA ALA A 88 11.12 10.33 -1.14
C ALA A 88 10.51 11.11 0.04
N SER A 89 10.96 10.82 1.24
CA SER A 89 10.54 11.50 2.47
C SER A 89 11.77 11.82 3.31
N ILE A 90 11.75 12.99 3.92
CA ILE A 90 12.71 13.38 4.95
C ILE A 90 11.96 13.26 6.28
N LEU A 91 12.50 12.49 7.20
CA LEU A 91 11.91 12.29 8.52
C LEU A 91 12.37 13.36 9.49
N ILE A 92 11.74 13.43 10.65
CA ILE A 92 12.01 14.48 11.64
C ILE A 92 13.46 14.49 12.16
N ASP A 93 14.13 13.35 12.14
CA ASP A 93 15.54 13.16 12.51
C ASP A 93 16.52 13.42 11.36
N GLY A 94 16.01 13.91 10.22
CA GLY A 94 16.77 14.13 9.00
C GLY A 94 16.98 12.88 8.13
N SER A 95 16.51 11.70 8.54
CA SER A 95 16.66 10.46 7.76
C SER A 95 15.96 10.58 6.41
N ILE A 96 16.66 10.18 5.35
CA ILE A 96 16.13 10.12 3.99
C ILE A 96 15.53 8.74 3.79
N SER A 97 14.21 8.70 3.63
CA SER A 97 13.44 7.48 3.41
C SER A 97 12.67 7.55 2.09
N ALA A 98 12.27 6.41 1.56
CA ALA A 98 11.42 6.34 0.38
C ALA A 98 9.95 6.71 0.65
N CYS A 99 9.49 6.53 1.89
CA CYS A 99 8.13 6.82 2.32
C CYS A 99 8.11 6.99 3.83
N THR A 100 7.22 7.83 4.35
CA THR A 100 7.03 8.05 5.79
C THR A 100 6.65 6.79 6.57
N SER A 101 6.10 5.78 5.89
CA SER A 101 5.74 4.49 6.48
C SER A 101 6.88 3.46 6.50
N ILE A 102 8.04 3.79 5.93
CA ILE A 102 9.20 2.88 5.84
C ILE A 102 10.24 3.31 6.87
N ARG A 103 10.77 2.37 7.63
CA ARG A 103 11.67 2.58 8.77
C ARG A 103 12.95 1.74 8.66
N GLY A 104 13.92 2.07 9.52
CA GLY A 104 15.08 1.25 9.82
C GLY A 104 16.06 1.13 8.67
N LYS A 105 16.51 -0.06 8.39
CA LYS A 105 17.60 -0.33 7.42
C LYS A 105 17.29 0.08 5.97
N TYR A 106 16.04 0.44 5.68
CA TYR A 106 15.65 0.97 4.38
C TYR A 106 15.91 2.47 4.22
N TYR A 107 16.43 3.17 5.24
CA TYR A 107 16.89 4.55 5.09
C TYR A 107 18.08 4.62 4.15
N GLN A 108 18.15 5.70 3.37
CA GLN A 108 19.13 5.86 2.32
C GLN A 108 20.26 6.84 2.69
N GLY A 109 20.06 7.63 3.72
CA GLY A 109 20.98 8.65 4.19
C GLY A 109 20.32 9.58 5.20
N ASN A 110 21.01 10.73 5.48
CA ASN A 110 20.49 11.74 6.38
C ASN A 110 20.89 13.13 5.89
N ILE A 111 19.94 14.07 5.75
CA ILE A 111 20.16 15.40 5.19
C ILE A 111 21.15 16.28 5.96
N TYR A 112 21.47 15.92 7.20
CA TYR A 112 22.49 16.62 7.98
C TYR A 112 23.92 16.15 7.67
N LYS A 113 24.07 15.07 6.86
CA LYS A 113 25.35 14.43 6.55
C LYS A 113 25.56 14.24 5.07
N ASP A 114 24.48 14.07 4.32
CA ASP A 114 24.48 13.64 2.92
C ASP A 114 23.79 14.68 2.04
N ASP A 115 24.26 14.86 0.81
CA ASP A 115 23.52 15.62 -0.19
C ASP A 115 22.28 14.83 -0.64
N PHE A 116 21.11 15.45 -0.54
CA PHE A 116 19.85 14.80 -0.87
C PHE A 116 19.81 14.32 -2.33
N TRP A 117 20.33 15.11 -3.25
CA TRP A 117 20.28 14.78 -4.67
C TRP A 117 21.25 13.65 -5.03
N GLU A 118 22.43 13.61 -4.43
CA GLU A 118 23.35 12.47 -4.57
C GLU A 118 22.70 11.18 -4.04
N VAL A 119 22.04 11.23 -2.87
CA VAL A 119 21.31 10.10 -2.32
C VAL A 119 20.15 9.71 -3.22
N TRP A 120 19.41 10.69 -3.77
CA TRP A 120 18.29 10.41 -4.67
C TRP A 120 18.74 9.74 -5.97
N GLU A 121 19.80 10.20 -6.58
CA GLU A 121 20.29 9.66 -7.85
C GLU A 121 20.94 8.28 -7.71
N ASN A 122 21.78 8.10 -6.71
CA ASN A 122 22.62 6.91 -6.55
C ASN A 122 22.08 5.88 -5.57
N GLY A 123 21.17 6.28 -4.67
CA GLY A 123 20.50 5.41 -3.72
C GLY A 123 19.22 4.78 -4.28
N PHE A 124 18.39 4.27 -3.36
CA PHE A 124 17.08 3.70 -3.65
C PHE A 124 17.08 2.49 -4.60
N THR A 125 18.22 1.84 -4.80
CA THR A 125 18.36 0.70 -5.73
C THR A 125 17.41 -0.45 -5.41
N ALA A 126 17.22 -0.77 -4.12
CA ALA A 126 16.30 -1.81 -3.68
C ALA A 126 14.82 -1.48 -3.95
N TYR A 127 14.50 -0.22 -4.10
CA TYR A 127 13.16 0.27 -4.44
C TYR A 127 12.91 0.31 -5.94
N ARG A 128 13.93 0.70 -6.71
CA ARG A 128 13.89 0.83 -8.18
C ARG A 128 14.04 -0.50 -8.87
N ASN A 129 14.87 -1.40 -8.32
CA ASN A 129 15.02 -2.77 -8.81
C ASN A 129 14.48 -3.76 -7.78
N ARG A 130 13.24 -4.18 -7.95
CA ARG A 130 12.52 -5.06 -7.02
C ARG A 130 12.68 -6.56 -7.33
N LYS A 131 13.55 -6.94 -8.26
CA LYS A 131 13.76 -8.35 -8.64
C LYS A 131 14.21 -9.22 -7.46
N TRP A 132 14.89 -8.64 -6.47
CA TRP A 132 15.28 -9.34 -5.25
C TRP A 132 14.09 -9.91 -4.46
N MET A 133 12.92 -9.26 -4.53
CA MET A 133 11.70 -9.72 -3.87
C MET A 133 11.18 -11.03 -4.46
N LYS A 134 11.54 -11.33 -5.73
CA LYS A 134 11.17 -12.57 -6.39
C LYS A 134 11.89 -13.80 -5.82
N GLN A 135 12.86 -13.60 -4.96
CA GLN A 135 13.59 -14.65 -4.25
C GLN A 135 12.99 -14.97 -2.88
N LEU A 136 11.95 -14.24 -2.47
CA LEU A 136 11.30 -14.34 -1.16
C LEU A 136 9.84 -14.77 -1.29
N GLU A 137 9.37 -15.56 -0.33
CA GLU A 137 7.95 -15.87 -0.24
C GLU A 137 7.10 -14.62 0.10
N PRO A 138 5.89 -14.55 -0.41
CA PRO A 138 5.19 -15.46 -1.33
C PRO A 138 5.45 -15.16 -2.82
N CYS A 139 6.50 -14.40 -3.15
CA CYS A 139 6.72 -13.88 -4.51
C CYS A 139 7.48 -14.86 -5.44
N ILE A 140 8.15 -15.88 -4.91
CA ILE A 140 9.04 -16.80 -5.67
C ILE A 140 8.38 -17.33 -6.95
N ASN A 141 7.19 -17.92 -6.83
CA ASN A 141 6.47 -18.54 -7.93
C ASN A 141 5.23 -17.73 -8.36
N CYS A 142 5.13 -16.48 -7.92
CA CYS A 142 3.96 -15.66 -8.16
C CYS A 142 3.88 -15.21 -9.62
N LYS A 143 2.84 -15.64 -10.33
CA LYS A 143 2.57 -15.24 -11.72
C LYS A 143 2.23 -13.75 -11.86
N LEU A 144 1.73 -13.14 -10.77
CA LEU A 144 1.34 -11.73 -10.73
C LEU A 144 2.51 -10.78 -10.43
N PHE A 145 3.69 -11.32 -10.10
CA PHE A 145 4.85 -10.50 -9.72
C PHE A 145 5.19 -9.43 -10.77
N ARG A 146 5.02 -9.72 -12.05
CA ARG A 146 5.27 -8.77 -13.16
C ARG A 146 4.41 -7.50 -13.11
N TYR A 147 3.26 -7.55 -12.42
CA TYR A 147 2.35 -6.41 -12.24
C TYR A 147 2.47 -5.80 -10.85
N CYS A 148 2.59 -6.67 -9.82
CA CYS A 148 2.60 -6.32 -8.43
C CYS A 148 3.97 -5.82 -7.94
N GLU A 149 5.05 -6.31 -8.54
CA GLU A 149 6.45 -6.03 -8.15
C GLU A 149 6.70 -6.16 -6.64
N GLY A 150 6.05 -7.14 -6.00
CA GLY A 150 6.22 -7.43 -4.58
C GLY A 150 5.40 -6.55 -3.63
N GLY A 151 4.48 -5.75 -4.14
CA GLY A 151 3.56 -4.94 -3.33
C GLY A 151 4.17 -3.65 -2.76
N GLY A 152 3.52 -3.09 -1.75
CA GLY A 152 4.00 -1.89 -1.06
C GLY A 152 5.27 -2.18 -0.26
N MET A 153 6.29 -1.35 -0.43
CA MET A 153 7.55 -1.49 0.32
C MET A 153 7.35 -1.38 1.84
N HIS A 154 6.40 -0.59 2.29
CA HIS A 154 6.07 -0.47 3.71
C HIS A 154 5.48 -1.75 4.33
N LEU A 155 4.97 -2.66 3.50
CA LEU A 155 4.48 -3.97 3.94
C LEU A 155 5.60 -5.01 4.11
N ARG A 156 6.86 -4.62 3.99
CA ARG A 156 8.01 -5.49 4.21
C ARG A 156 8.75 -5.13 5.48
N ARG A 157 9.08 -6.15 6.24
CA ARG A 157 9.97 -6.04 7.40
C ARG A 157 11.40 -5.79 6.94
N GLU A 158 12.27 -5.44 7.88
CA GLU A 158 13.70 -5.20 7.62
C GLU A 158 14.45 -6.43 7.09
N ASP A 159 13.95 -7.63 7.38
CA ASP A 159 14.48 -8.90 6.84
C ASP A 159 13.94 -9.20 5.42
N GLY A 160 13.11 -8.34 4.87
CA GLY A 160 12.51 -8.47 3.55
C GLY A 160 11.22 -9.31 3.51
N VAL A 161 10.81 -9.91 4.63
CA VAL A 161 9.57 -10.69 4.70
C VAL A 161 8.36 -9.81 4.47
N LEU A 162 7.45 -10.24 3.60
CA LEU A 162 6.19 -9.56 3.31
C LEU A 162 5.16 -9.86 4.41
N MET A 163 4.72 -8.84 5.12
CA MET A 163 3.74 -8.95 6.20
C MET A 163 2.31 -9.17 5.69
N LEU A 164 1.99 -8.60 4.53
CA LEU A 164 0.67 -8.71 3.92
C LEU A 164 0.78 -8.78 2.40
N CYS A 165 0.28 -9.87 1.82
CA CYS A 165 0.01 -9.99 0.39
C CYS A 165 -1.50 -9.83 0.16
N HIS A 166 -1.93 -8.74 -0.42
CA HIS A 166 -3.35 -8.45 -0.66
C HIS A 166 -4.01 -9.50 -1.56
N HIS A 167 -3.31 -9.96 -2.60
CA HIS A 167 -3.82 -11.03 -3.46
C HIS A 167 -4.08 -12.31 -2.66
N ASN A 168 -3.06 -12.79 -1.91
CA ASN A 168 -3.24 -14.02 -1.12
C ASN A 168 -4.33 -13.86 -0.08
N LYS A 169 -4.42 -12.71 0.58
CA LYS A 169 -5.48 -12.42 1.54
C LYS A 169 -6.87 -12.53 0.91
N LEU A 170 -7.05 -11.99 -0.30
CA LEU A 170 -8.35 -11.98 -0.96
C LEU A 170 -8.80 -13.36 -1.47
N ILE A 171 -7.86 -14.28 -1.75
CA ILE A 171 -8.18 -15.63 -2.24
C ILE A 171 -8.15 -16.69 -1.14
N SER A 172 -7.68 -16.38 0.07
CA SER A 172 -7.45 -17.38 1.13
C SER A 172 -8.70 -18.16 1.56
N ASP A 173 -9.89 -17.57 1.39
CA ASP A 173 -11.16 -18.20 1.76
C ASP A 173 -11.90 -18.80 0.54
N LEU A 174 -11.28 -18.77 -0.66
CA LEU A 174 -11.87 -19.32 -1.89
C LEU A 174 -11.30 -20.70 -2.24
N ALA A 175 -10.37 -21.20 -1.46
CA ALA A 175 -9.76 -22.52 -1.55
C ALA A 175 -10.29 -23.41 -0.43
#